data_da768cf797a70ba83f3b0f3e03dc6af8
#
_entry.id   da768cf797a70ba83f3b0f3e03dc6af8
#
_cell.length_a   1.000
_cell.length_b   1.000
_cell.length_c   1.000
_cell.angle_alpha   90.00
_cell.angle_beta   90.00
_cell.angle_gamma   90.00
#
_symmetry.space_group_name_H-M   'P 1'
#
loop_
_entity.id
_entity.type
_entity.pdbx_description
1 polymer ?
#
loop_
_entity_poly.entity_id
_entity_poly.type
_entity_poly.pdbx_seq_one_letter_code
_entity_poly.pdbx_strand_id
1 'polypeptide(L)'
;LAGAMVFPLVGENGIFNSDQVHESIRGSSLHEPRSRLVVVEQTSNRGGGSIWPLERLQEIHDASKEHGLMVHMDGARLMNASVATGVPASDYAETIDSLWIDLTKGLGCPVGAVLAGTQEFIDAAWRWKHRLGGAMRQAGVIAAAGIWALDHHIQRLAEDHENARIMEQRISAINGMKVDPSPQSNLVFFDVSGTGWDARDISKELRKQEIWIGVIDQNNMRAVTHLDVSQSQIHQAMDALNTLVN
;
A
#
# COMPACT_ATOMS: atom_id res chain seq x y z
N LEU A 1 15.55 -9.57 -14.68
CA LEU A 1 16.88 -9.07 -14.30
C LEU A 1 17.44 -9.82 -13.09
N ALA A 2 16.64 -10.00 -12.04
CA ALA A 2 17.08 -10.65 -10.80
C ALA A 2 17.15 -12.19 -10.89
N GLY A 3 16.46 -12.80 -11.85
CA GLY A 3 16.34 -14.26 -11.94
C GLY A 3 15.58 -14.87 -10.76
N ALA A 4 14.83 -14.05 -10.01
CA ALA A 4 14.04 -14.50 -8.88
C ALA A 4 12.68 -15.04 -9.33
N MET A 5 12.20 -16.06 -8.64
CA MET A 5 10.84 -16.56 -8.76
C MET A 5 10.04 -16.10 -7.55
N VAL A 6 8.82 -15.62 -7.80
CA VAL A 6 7.89 -15.23 -6.75
C VAL A 6 7.00 -16.42 -6.39
N PHE A 7 6.87 -16.67 -5.09
CA PHE A 7 5.91 -17.60 -4.53
C PHE A 7 4.92 -16.84 -3.65
N PRO A 8 3.66 -16.64 -4.11
CA PRO A 8 2.70 -15.86 -3.36
C PRO A 8 2.16 -16.63 -2.16
N LEU A 9 2.15 -16.00 -0.98
CA LEU A 9 1.43 -16.47 0.19
C LEU A 9 0.05 -15.81 0.22
N VAL A 10 -0.98 -16.61 0.40
CA VAL A 10 -2.37 -16.12 0.46
C VAL A 10 -2.73 -15.89 1.92
N GLY A 11 -2.97 -14.63 2.29
CA GLY A 11 -3.41 -14.24 3.62
C GLY A 11 -4.74 -13.47 3.56
N GLU A 12 -5.48 -13.51 4.65
CA GLU A 12 -6.70 -12.71 4.80
C GLU A 12 -6.35 -11.22 4.70
N ASN A 13 -7.02 -10.52 3.80
CA ASN A 13 -6.71 -9.11 3.48
C ASN A 13 -5.23 -8.86 3.16
N GLY A 14 -4.55 -9.86 2.58
CA GLY A 14 -3.15 -9.78 2.20
C GLY A 14 -2.16 -9.96 3.36
N ILE A 15 -2.62 -10.33 4.55
CA ILE A 15 -1.82 -10.58 5.76
C ILE A 15 -1.69 -12.08 5.97
N PHE A 16 -0.51 -12.65 5.76
CA PHE A 16 -0.20 -14.05 6.03
C PHE A 16 0.43 -14.22 7.42
N ASN A 17 0.62 -15.46 7.87
CA ASN A 17 1.17 -15.78 9.19
C ASN A 17 2.52 -16.53 9.11
N SER A 18 3.17 -16.72 10.24
CA SER A 18 4.45 -17.41 10.37
C SER A 18 4.39 -18.87 9.95
N ASP A 19 3.29 -19.59 10.23
CA ASP A 19 3.12 -20.99 9.80
C ASP A 19 3.17 -21.11 8.28
N GLN A 20 2.55 -20.17 7.56
CA GLN A 20 2.59 -20.12 6.11
C GLN A 20 4.02 -19.86 5.57
N VAL A 21 4.84 -19.09 6.31
CA VAL A 21 6.26 -18.94 5.97
C VAL A 21 6.96 -20.28 6.13
N HIS A 22 6.83 -20.96 7.28
CA HIS A 22 7.45 -22.26 7.53
C HIS A 22 7.09 -23.31 6.47
N GLU A 23 5.79 -23.41 6.14
CA GLU A 23 5.26 -24.35 5.15
C GLU A 23 5.74 -24.06 3.71
N SER A 24 6.10 -22.81 3.42
CA SER A 24 6.51 -22.35 2.08
C SER A 24 7.99 -22.42 1.82
N ILE A 25 8.80 -22.78 2.82
CA ILE A 25 10.25 -22.90 2.65
C ILE A 25 10.58 -24.03 1.71
N ARG A 26 11.24 -23.68 0.63
CA ARG A 26 11.79 -24.65 -0.31
C ARG A 26 13.18 -25.04 0.13
N GLY A 27 13.37 -26.36 0.21
CA GLY A 27 14.62 -26.94 0.67
C GLY A 27 15.77 -26.82 -0.34
N SER A 28 16.80 -27.63 -0.14
CA SER A 28 18.00 -27.70 -0.99
C SER A 28 17.85 -28.65 -2.18
N SER A 29 16.61 -28.91 -2.64
CA SER A 29 16.37 -29.76 -3.81
C SER A 29 17.00 -29.16 -5.07
N LEU A 30 17.59 -29.99 -5.91
CA LEU A 30 18.13 -29.56 -7.21
C LEU A 30 17.04 -29.10 -8.19
N HIS A 31 15.79 -29.40 -7.91
CA HIS A 31 14.64 -29.14 -8.78
C HIS A 31 13.82 -27.94 -8.34
N GLU A 32 14.18 -27.26 -7.24
CA GLU A 32 13.44 -26.15 -6.68
C GLU A 32 14.33 -24.93 -6.43
N PRO A 33 13.86 -23.72 -6.75
CA PRO A 33 14.59 -22.51 -6.40
C PRO A 33 14.61 -22.35 -4.88
N ARG A 34 15.77 -22.08 -4.32
CA ARG A 34 15.95 -21.87 -2.87
C ARG A 34 15.22 -20.60 -2.42
N SER A 35 14.45 -20.68 -1.34
CA SER A 35 13.89 -19.52 -0.67
C SER A 35 15.01 -18.61 -0.13
N ARG A 36 14.87 -17.30 -0.27
CA ARG A 36 15.89 -16.30 0.12
C ARG A 36 15.32 -15.09 0.82
N LEU A 37 14.09 -14.73 0.49
CA LEU A 37 13.50 -13.45 0.86
C LEU A 37 12.01 -13.64 1.13
N VAL A 38 11.53 -13.05 2.22
CA VAL A 38 10.12 -12.80 2.48
C VAL A 38 9.86 -11.32 2.20
N VAL A 39 8.75 -11.03 1.52
CA VAL A 39 8.33 -9.65 1.22
C VAL A 39 6.96 -9.40 1.81
N VAL A 40 6.82 -8.31 2.52
CA VAL A 40 5.55 -7.79 3.07
C VAL A 40 5.26 -6.42 2.46
N GLU A 41 3.99 -6.07 2.28
CA GLU A 41 3.57 -4.76 1.75
C GLU A 41 2.81 -3.97 2.82
N GLN A 42 3.37 -2.84 3.28
CA GLN A 42 2.74 -1.98 4.27
C GLN A 42 2.28 -0.66 3.60
N THR A 43 1.00 -0.38 3.51
CA THR A 43 -0.15 -1.25 3.79
C THR A 43 -0.44 -2.18 2.60
N SER A 44 -1.09 -3.33 2.84
CA SER A 44 -1.42 -4.28 1.78
C SER A 44 -2.44 -3.67 0.81
N ASN A 45 -2.01 -3.35 -0.41
CA ASN A 45 -2.83 -2.66 -1.39
C ASN A 45 -4.02 -3.52 -1.85
N ARG A 46 -3.75 -4.75 -2.28
CA ARG A 46 -4.79 -5.70 -2.72
C ARG A 46 -5.62 -6.25 -1.57
N GLY A 47 -5.12 -6.15 -0.35
CA GLY A 47 -5.83 -6.49 0.87
C GLY A 47 -6.74 -5.38 1.41
N GLY A 48 -7.09 -4.40 0.57
CA GLY A 48 -7.98 -3.31 1.00
C GLY A 48 -7.30 -2.17 1.75
N GLY A 49 -5.97 -2.09 1.70
CA GLY A 49 -5.20 -1.13 2.48
C GLY A 49 -4.96 -1.59 3.92
N SER A 50 -5.07 -2.88 4.18
CA SER A 50 -4.88 -3.48 5.51
C SER A 50 -3.50 -3.22 6.06
N ILE A 51 -3.43 -2.91 7.34
CA ILE A 51 -2.21 -2.64 8.08
C ILE A 51 -1.71 -3.94 8.71
N TRP A 52 -0.45 -4.29 8.45
CA TRP A 52 0.23 -5.34 9.17
C TRP A 52 0.42 -4.94 10.63
N PRO A 53 -0.13 -5.69 11.60
CA PRO A 53 0.17 -5.48 13.02
C PRO A 53 1.68 -5.67 13.28
N LEU A 54 2.26 -4.86 14.17
CA LEU A 54 3.69 -4.94 14.49
C LEU A 54 4.08 -6.33 14.99
N GLU A 55 3.25 -6.91 15.85
CA GLU A 55 3.45 -8.26 16.41
C GLU A 55 3.50 -9.32 15.31
N ARG A 56 2.64 -9.18 14.29
CA ARG A 56 2.62 -10.10 13.14
C ARG A 56 3.90 -9.97 12.30
N LEU A 57 4.41 -8.77 12.12
CA LEU A 57 5.68 -8.55 11.43
C LEU A 57 6.85 -9.14 12.22
N GLN A 58 6.83 -9.06 13.54
CA GLN A 58 7.83 -9.70 14.40
C GLN A 58 7.80 -11.23 14.24
N GLU A 59 6.60 -11.85 14.26
CA GLU A 59 6.45 -13.29 14.02
C GLU A 59 7.01 -13.70 12.65
N ILE A 60 6.75 -12.90 11.60
CA ILE A 60 7.29 -13.16 10.25
C ILE A 60 8.81 -13.02 10.23
N HIS A 61 9.35 -12.00 10.92
CA HIS A 61 10.80 -11.81 11.05
C HIS A 61 11.46 -13.04 11.69
N ASP A 62 10.95 -13.47 12.84
CA ASP A 62 11.51 -14.57 13.63
C ASP A 62 11.46 -15.88 12.81
N ALA A 63 10.30 -16.21 12.23
CA ALA A 63 10.17 -17.37 11.34
C ALA A 63 11.13 -17.31 10.14
N SER A 64 11.32 -16.12 9.56
CA SER A 64 12.27 -15.94 8.45
C SER A 64 13.72 -16.18 8.88
N LYS A 65 14.09 -15.67 10.05
CA LYS A 65 15.46 -15.85 10.61
C LYS A 65 15.78 -17.30 10.94
N GLU A 66 14.83 -18.09 11.42
CA GLU A 66 15.00 -19.52 11.67
C GLU A 66 15.43 -20.28 10.39
N HIS A 67 14.99 -19.80 9.22
CA HIS A 67 15.33 -20.38 7.92
C HIS A 67 16.45 -19.65 7.18
N GLY A 68 17.08 -18.66 7.79
CA GLY A 68 18.14 -17.85 7.16
C GLY A 68 17.66 -17.00 5.99
N LEU A 69 16.40 -16.58 6.03
CA LEU A 69 15.82 -15.66 5.05
C LEU A 69 15.97 -14.21 5.51
N MET A 70 15.99 -13.30 4.55
CA MET A 70 15.86 -11.87 4.78
C MET A 70 14.38 -11.46 4.66
N VAL A 71 14.01 -10.39 5.33
CA VAL A 71 12.67 -9.78 5.22
C VAL A 71 12.81 -8.39 4.59
N HIS A 72 12.03 -8.13 3.54
CA HIS A 72 11.93 -6.83 2.89
C HIS A 72 10.51 -6.28 3.00
N MET A 73 10.39 -5.00 3.34
CA MET A 73 9.11 -4.32 3.34
C MET A 73 8.96 -3.40 2.11
N ASP A 74 7.96 -3.67 1.30
CA ASP A 74 7.38 -2.64 0.44
C ASP A 74 6.61 -1.66 1.33
N GLY A 75 7.27 -0.58 1.71
CA GLY A 75 6.73 0.45 2.59
C GLY A 75 5.99 1.56 1.85
N ALA A 76 5.34 1.22 0.73
CA ALA A 76 4.66 2.18 -0.13
C ALA A 76 3.67 3.11 0.61
N ARG A 77 3.11 2.62 1.73
CA ARG A 77 2.22 3.36 2.62
C ARG A 77 2.58 3.18 4.10
N LEU A 78 3.85 2.96 4.41
CA LEU A 78 4.32 2.81 5.79
C LEU A 78 3.93 4.00 6.67
N MET A 79 4.01 5.24 6.14
CA MET A 79 3.63 6.43 6.90
C MET A 79 2.12 6.48 7.18
N ASN A 80 1.28 5.96 6.27
CA ASN A 80 -0.14 5.79 6.54
C ASN A 80 -0.38 4.80 7.69
N ALA A 81 0.31 3.66 7.69
CA ALA A 81 0.22 2.69 8.79
C ALA A 81 0.65 3.32 10.12
N SER A 82 1.78 4.02 10.13
CA SER A 82 2.30 4.69 11.33
C SER A 82 1.30 5.71 11.90
N VAL A 83 0.71 6.56 11.05
CA VAL A 83 -0.29 7.55 11.49
C VAL A 83 -1.59 6.89 11.95
N ALA A 84 -2.04 5.83 11.29
CA ALA A 84 -3.28 5.16 11.64
C ALA A 84 -3.20 4.40 12.98
N THR A 85 -2.04 3.80 13.28
CA THR A 85 -1.85 2.96 14.46
C THR A 85 -1.19 3.70 15.64
N GLY A 86 -0.51 4.82 15.37
CA GLY A 86 0.35 5.49 16.33
C GLY A 86 1.71 4.80 16.55
N VAL A 87 1.98 3.68 15.86
CA VAL A 87 3.27 2.98 15.94
C VAL A 87 4.30 3.73 15.09
N PRO A 88 5.46 4.12 15.66
CA PRO A 88 6.51 4.77 14.90
C PRO A 88 7.00 3.93 13.71
N ALA A 89 7.34 4.58 12.60
CA ALA A 89 7.88 3.89 11.43
C ALA A 89 9.22 3.17 11.74
N SER A 90 9.98 3.64 12.74
CA SER A 90 11.19 2.98 13.26
C SER A 90 10.91 1.60 13.81
N ASP A 91 9.81 1.44 14.57
CA ASP A 91 9.44 0.18 15.19
C ASP A 91 9.07 -0.88 14.13
N TYR A 92 8.36 -0.46 13.08
CA TYR A 92 8.15 -1.31 11.92
C TYR A 92 9.47 -1.69 11.24
N ALA A 93 10.42 -0.75 11.13
CA ALA A 93 11.71 -0.99 10.50
C ALA A 93 12.59 -1.99 11.28
N GLU A 94 12.46 -2.08 12.60
CA GLU A 94 13.19 -3.02 13.43
C GLU A 94 12.81 -4.48 13.18
N THR A 95 11.63 -4.75 12.62
CA THR A 95 11.15 -6.11 12.28
C THR A 95 11.60 -6.60 10.91
N ILE A 96 12.40 -5.85 10.17
CA ILE A 96 12.77 -6.16 8.78
C ILE A 96 14.24 -5.85 8.50
N ASP A 97 14.79 -6.44 7.43
CA ASP A 97 16.21 -6.23 7.02
C ASP A 97 16.37 -5.04 6.08
N SER A 98 15.35 -4.75 5.28
CA SER A 98 15.36 -3.62 4.35
C SER A 98 13.94 -3.17 4.01
N LEU A 99 13.78 -1.91 3.65
CA LEU A 99 12.50 -1.36 3.23
C LEU A 99 12.70 -0.25 2.19
N TRP A 100 11.62 0.08 1.51
CA TRP A 100 11.53 1.34 0.78
C TRP A 100 10.27 2.12 1.17
N ILE A 101 10.33 3.44 1.05
CA ILE A 101 9.23 4.37 1.31
C ILE A 101 8.92 5.10 0.02
N ASP A 102 7.65 5.14 -0.37
CA ASP A 102 7.20 5.92 -1.51
C ASP A 102 6.97 7.38 -1.10
N LEU A 103 7.59 8.29 -1.83
CA LEU A 103 7.39 9.72 -1.62
C LEU A 103 6.24 10.29 -2.47
N THR A 104 5.79 9.55 -3.49
CA THR A 104 4.86 10.05 -4.52
C THR A 104 3.38 9.75 -4.24
N LYS A 105 3.10 8.89 -3.27
CA LYS A 105 1.73 8.58 -2.84
C LYS A 105 1.23 9.58 -1.79
N GLY A 106 0.86 9.13 -0.60
CA GLY A 106 0.31 9.99 0.45
C GLY A 106 1.20 11.16 0.87
N LEU A 107 2.52 11.05 0.67
CA LEU A 107 3.45 12.15 0.94
C LEU A 107 3.45 13.24 -0.13
N GLY A 108 2.89 12.98 -1.33
CA GLY A 108 2.60 14.00 -2.34
C GLY A 108 3.80 14.60 -3.05
N CYS A 109 4.96 13.94 -3.04
CA CYS A 109 6.11 14.40 -3.81
C CYS A 109 5.92 14.15 -5.31
N PRO A 110 6.53 14.95 -6.18
CA PRO A 110 6.40 14.80 -7.63
C PRO A 110 7.09 13.53 -8.15
N VAL A 111 8.12 13.03 -7.44
CA VAL A 111 8.89 11.85 -7.83
C VAL A 111 9.73 11.36 -6.64
N GLY A 112 9.99 10.05 -6.60
CA GLY A 112 11.00 9.47 -5.74
C GLY A 112 10.52 8.44 -4.74
N ALA A 113 11.51 7.71 -4.25
CA ALA A 113 11.39 6.75 -3.17
C ALA A 113 12.71 6.70 -2.39
N VAL A 114 12.66 6.30 -1.15
CA VAL A 114 13.85 6.12 -0.29
C VAL A 114 13.97 4.64 0.05
N LEU A 115 15.11 4.05 -0.29
CA LEU A 115 15.47 2.69 0.09
C LEU A 115 16.31 2.77 1.39
N ALA A 116 15.96 1.96 2.37
CA ALA A 116 16.67 1.87 3.65
C ALA A 116 17.06 0.42 3.98
N GLY A 117 18.15 0.26 4.71
CA GLY A 117 18.72 -1.01 5.12
C GLY A 117 20.13 -0.84 5.66
N THR A 118 20.88 -1.94 5.82
CA THR A 118 22.28 -1.88 6.25
C THR A 118 23.15 -1.13 5.24
N GLN A 119 24.29 -0.60 5.68
CA GLN A 119 25.22 0.10 4.78
C GLN A 119 25.67 -0.82 3.62
N GLU A 120 25.96 -2.08 3.90
CA GLU A 120 26.36 -3.06 2.88
C GLU A 120 25.26 -3.24 1.80
N PHE A 121 24.00 -3.36 2.25
CA PHE A 121 22.86 -3.45 1.34
C PHE A 121 22.72 -2.21 0.48
N ILE A 122 22.85 -1.01 1.06
CA ILE A 122 22.74 0.26 0.34
C ILE A 122 23.91 0.42 -0.65
N ASP A 123 25.13 0.06 -0.28
CA ASP A 123 26.29 0.11 -1.20
C ASP A 123 26.10 -0.82 -2.41
N ALA A 124 25.54 -2.00 -2.19
CA ALA A 124 25.17 -2.92 -3.27
C ALA A 124 24.05 -2.33 -4.15
N ALA A 125 23.02 -1.76 -3.52
CA ALA A 125 21.88 -1.14 -4.21
C ALA A 125 22.31 0.03 -5.08
N TRP A 126 23.28 0.85 -4.66
CA TRP A 126 23.85 1.92 -5.47
C TRP A 126 24.43 1.44 -6.80
N ARG A 127 25.13 0.30 -6.81
CA ARG A 127 25.68 -0.30 -8.03
C ARG A 127 24.56 -0.71 -8.99
N TRP A 128 23.49 -1.30 -8.47
CA TRP A 128 22.32 -1.68 -9.26
C TRP A 128 21.57 -0.45 -9.79
N LYS A 129 21.41 0.58 -8.97
CA LYS A 129 20.82 1.87 -9.38
C LYS A 129 21.55 2.44 -10.59
N HIS A 130 22.88 2.44 -10.60
CA HIS A 130 23.68 2.88 -11.74
C HIS A 130 23.47 1.99 -12.97
N ARG A 131 23.53 0.66 -12.82
CA ARG A 131 23.34 -0.30 -13.92
C ARG A 131 21.97 -0.20 -14.58
N LEU A 132 20.93 0.09 -13.79
CA LEU A 132 19.54 0.20 -14.26
C LEU A 132 19.18 1.61 -14.77
N GLY A 133 20.16 2.53 -14.82
CA GLY A 133 19.93 3.89 -15.32
C GLY A 133 19.24 4.82 -14.31
N GLY A 134 19.10 4.42 -13.05
CA GLY A 134 18.45 5.23 -12.01
C GLY A 134 19.37 6.24 -11.30
N ALA A 135 20.64 6.30 -11.67
CA ALA A 135 21.58 7.26 -11.10
C ALA A 135 21.32 8.67 -11.68
N MET A 136 21.03 9.60 -10.80
CA MET A 136 20.80 11.01 -11.15
C MET A 136 21.81 11.88 -10.41
N ARG A 137 22.53 12.74 -11.18
CA ARG A 137 23.30 13.84 -10.59
C ARG A 137 22.34 14.94 -10.14
N GLN A 138 22.75 15.75 -9.17
CA GLN A 138 21.93 16.84 -8.63
C GLN A 138 20.53 16.38 -8.13
N ALA A 139 20.43 15.16 -7.61
CA ALA A 139 19.20 14.61 -7.07
C ALA A 139 18.62 15.44 -5.91
N GLY A 140 19.41 16.35 -5.33
CA GLY A 140 18.95 17.27 -4.28
C GLY A 140 17.74 18.11 -4.67
N VAL A 141 17.55 18.42 -5.97
CA VAL A 141 16.38 19.15 -6.46
C VAL A 141 15.09 18.38 -6.18
N ILE A 142 15.08 17.08 -6.44
CA ILE A 142 13.90 16.24 -6.15
C ILE A 142 13.85 15.78 -4.70
N ALA A 143 15.01 15.57 -4.05
CA ALA A 143 15.07 15.17 -2.65
C ALA A 143 14.55 16.25 -1.70
N ALA A 144 14.65 17.54 -2.07
CA ALA A 144 14.11 18.65 -1.29
C ALA A 144 12.59 18.50 -1.06
N ALA A 145 11.84 18.06 -2.07
CA ALA A 145 10.42 17.77 -1.93
C ALA A 145 10.18 16.62 -0.92
N GLY A 146 11.04 15.58 -0.94
CA GLY A 146 10.98 14.48 0.02
C GLY A 146 11.23 14.92 1.46
N ILE A 147 12.25 15.76 1.68
CA ILE A 147 12.53 16.35 3.00
C ILE A 147 11.34 17.15 3.50
N TRP A 148 10.83 18.05 2.66
CA TRP A 148 9.64 18.83 2.99
C TRP A 148 8.44 17.96 3.37
N ALA A 149 8.17 16.92 2.59
CA ALA A 149 7.03 16.04 2.82
C ALA A 149 7.17 15.23 4.12
N LEU A 150 8.38 14.77 4.44
CA LEU A 150 8.64 14.06 5.70
C LEU A 150 8.45 14.97 6.91
N ASP A 151 8.77 16.26 6.80
CA ASP A 151 8.59 17.23 7.88
C ASP A 151 7.14 17.74 8.02
N HIS A 152 6.35 17.76 6.92
CA HIS A 152 5.07 18.47 6.91
C HIS A 152 3.85 17.61 6.53
N HIS A 153 4.04 16.49 5.79
CA HIS A 153 2.91 15.76 5.22
C HIS A 153 2.54 14.49 6.00
N ILE A 154 3.37 14.01 6.92
CA ILE A 154 3.08 12.76 7.64
C ILE A 154 1.81 12.91 8.47
N GLN A 155 1.72 13.90 9.34
CA GLN A 155 0.58 14.05 10.26
C GLN A 155 -0.75 14.33 9.52
N ARG A 156 -0.70 15.02 8.37
CA ARG A 156 -1.90 15.27 7.58
C ARG A 156 -2.50 14.01 6.93
N LEU A 157 -1.76 12.88 6.88
CA LEU A 157 -2.32 11.61 6.41
C LEU A 157 -3.57 11.18 7.21
N ALA A 158 -3.72 11.68 8.44
CA ALA A 158 -4.93 11.49 9.23
C ALA A 158 -6.19 12.06 8.54
N GLU A 159 -6.06 13.15 7.78
CA GLU A 159 -7.16 13.74 6.99
C GLU A 159 -7.59 12.79 5.87
N ASP A 160 -6.62 12.14 5.21
CA ASP A 160 -6.89 11.16 4.16
C ASP A 160 -7.64 9.94 4.73
N HIS A 161 -7.25 9.50 5.93
CA HIS A 161 -7.93 8.39 6.62
C HIS A 161 -9.36 8.77 7.03
N GLU A 162 -9.58 10.01 7.49
CA GLU A 162 -10.92 10.48 7.81
C GLU A 162 -11.80 10.58 6.56
N ASN A 163 -11.26 11.08 5.45
CA ASN A 163 -11.94 11.10 4.16
C ASN A 163 -12.32 9.69 3.69
N ALA A 164 -11.46 8.70 3.91
CA ALA A 164 -11.77 7.30 3.60
C ALA A 164 -12.92 6.75 4.45
N ARG A 165 -12.98 7.09 5.75
CA ARG A 165 -14.10 6.70 6.64
C ARG A 165 -15.41 7.37 6.25
N ILE A 166 -15.37 8.64 5.85
CA ILE A 166 -16.55 9.33 5.32
C ILE A 166 -17.06 8.63 4.06
N MET A 167 -16.16 8.26 3.15
CA MET A 167 -16.53 7.50 1.96
C MET A 167 -17.19 6.16 2.32
N GLU A 168 -16.60 5.39 3.24
CA GLU A 168 -17.16 4.13 3.72
C GLU A 168 -18.60 4.32 4.23
N GLN A 169 -18.81 5.30 5.12
CA GLN A 169 -20.13 5.58 5.69
C GLN A 169 -21.15 5.92 4.60
N ARG A 170 -20.76 6.76 3.65
CA ARG A 170 -21.63 7.22 2.58
C ARG A 170 -21.93 6.12 1.57
N ILE A 171 -20.94 5.32 1.18
CA ILE A 171 -21.10 4.20 0.24
C ILE A 171 -21.96 3.10 0.88
N SER A 172 -21.73 2.77 2.14
CA SER A 172 -22.48 1.74 2.86
C SER A 172 -23.96 2.13 3.08
N ALA A 173 -24.30 3.41 2.96
CA ALA A 173 -25.69 3.89 3.02
C ALA A 173 -26.41 3.80 1.65
N ILE A 174 -25.70 3.52 0.56
CA ILE A 174 -26.27 3.32 -0.77
C ILE A 174 -26.76 1.88 -0.90
N ASN A 175 -28.04 1.71 -1.25
CA ASN A 175 -28.59 0.38 -1.42
C ASN A 175 -27.86 -0.39 -2.53
N GLY A 176 -27.48 -1.62 -2.24
CA GLY A 176 -26.76 -2.48 -3.19
C GLY A 176 -25.25 -2.25 -3.26
N MET A 177 -24.69 -1.38 -2.43
CA MET A 177 -23.24 -1.21 -2.29
C MET A 177 -22.71 -1.75 -0.97
N LYS A 178 -21.47 -2.25 -0.97
CA LYS A 178 -20.79 -2.75 0.22
C LYS A 178 -19.32 -2.35 0.21
N VAL A 179 -18.85 -1.75 1.29
CA VAL A 179 -17.41 -1.55 1.54
C VAL A 179 -16.85 -2.78 2.25
N ASP A 180 -15.80 -3.38 1.71
CA ASP A 180 -15.18 -4.57 2.30
C ASP A 180 -13.72 -4.72 1.78
N PRO A 181 -12.71 -4.75 2.68
CA PRO A 181 -12.82 -4.50 4.12
C PRO A 181 -13.04 -3.03 4.47
N SER A 182 -13.42 -2.75 5.71
CA SER A 182 -13.42 -1.37 6.23
C SER A 182 -12.04 -0.73 6.10
N PRO A 183 -11.94 0.53 5.65
CA PRO A 183 -10.66 1.19 5.42
C PRO A 183 -9.88 1.40 6.71
N GLN A 184 -8.66 0.88 6.76
CA GLN A 184 -7.71 1.10 7.86
C GLN A 184 -6.78 2.29 7.59
N SER A 185 -6.76 2.78 6.37
CA SER A 185 -5.94 3.90 5.91
C SER A 185 -6.69 4.72 4.86
N ASN A 186 -6.04 5.08 3.78
CA ASN A 186 -6.56 5.92 2.71
C ASN A 186 -7.11 5.15 1.49
N LEU A 187 -7.35 3.85 1.60
CA LEU A 187 -7.90 3.02 0.52
C LEU A 187 -9.31 2.57 0.86
N VAL A 188 -10.24 2.75 -0.06
CA VAL A 188 -11.63 2.30 0.06
C VAL A 188 -11.95 1.37 -1.10
N PHE A 189 -12.21 0.09 -0.80
CA PHE A 189 -12.67 -0.90 -1.76
C PHE A 189 -14.16 -1.14 -1.54
N PHE A 190 -14.92 -1.20 -2.62
CA PHE A 190 -16.35 -1.41 -2.50
C PHE A 190 -16.92 -2.16 -3.69
N ASP A 191 -17.89 -3.01 -3.39
CA ASP A 191 -18.70 -3.78 -4.33
C ASP A 191 -19.94 -2.97 -4.71
N VAL A 192 -20.29 -3.00 -6.01
CA VAL A 192 -21.47 -2.34 -6.60
C VAL A 192 -22.47 -3.32 -7.19
N SER A 193 -22.24 -4.62 -7.06
CA SER A 193 -23.02 -5.68 -7.72
C SER A 193 -24.52 -5.64 -7.39
N GLY A 194 -24.87 -5.19 -6.18
CA GLY A 194 -26.26 -5.09 -5.74
C GLY A 194 -27.03 -3.89 -6.34
N THR A 195 -26.34 -2.98 -7.05
CA THR A 195 -26.98 -1.80 -7.69
C THR A 195 -27.54 -2.10 -9.07
N GLY A 196 -27.13 -3.20 -9.69
CA GLY A 196 -27.43 -3.50 -11.09
C GLY A 196 -26.55 -2.78 -12.10
N TRP A 197 -25.59 -1.97 -11.67
CA TRP A 197 -24.61 -1.27 -12.51
C TRP A 197 -23.31 -2.06 -12.66
N ASP A 198 -22.66 -1.94 -13.82
CA ASP A 198 -21.27 -2.33 -14.00
C ASP A 198 -20.34 -1.22 -13.45
N ALA A 199 -19.30 -1.58 -12.71
CA ALA A 199 -18.35 -0.62 -12.14
C ALA A 199 -17.69 0.30 -13.19
N ARG A 200 -17.51 -0.21 -14.43
CA ARG A 200 -16.99 0.57 -15.56
C ARG A 200 -17.94 1.67 -16.00
N ASP A 201 -19.25 1.36 -16.03
CA ASP A 201 -20.27 2.33 -16.39
C ASP A 201 -20.42 3.39 -15.31
N ILE A 202 -20.41 3.02 -14.02
CA ILE A 202 -20.35 3.98 -12.91
C ILE A 202 -19.13 4.91 -13.07
N SER A 203 -17.94 4.34 -13.26
CA SER A 203 -16.71 5.14 -13.42
C SER A 203 -16.80 6.08 -14.63
N LYS A 204 -17.39 5.63 -15.73
CA LYS A 204 -17.57 6.44 -16.94
C LYS A 204 -18.53 7.60 -16.73
N GLU A 205 -19.66 7.39 -16.04
CA GLU A 205 -20.63 8.44 -15.77
C GLU A 205 -20.08 9.47 -14.76
N LEU A 206 -19.38 9.01 -13.70
CA LEU A 206 -18.72 9.88 -12.73
C LEU A 206 -17.65 10.76 -13.38
N ARG A 207 -16.90 10.23 -14.36
CA ARG A 207 -15.89 11.03 -15.10
C ARG A 207 -16.48 12.20 -15.89
N LYS A 208 -17.73 12.15 -16.30
CA LYS A 208 -18.41 13.28 -16.93
C LYS A 208 -18.61 14.46 -15.98
N GLN A 209 -18.50 14.18 -14.66
CA GLN A 209 -18.58 15.14 -13.57
C GLN A 209 -17.20 15.42 -12.94
N GLU A 210 -16.11 15.06 -13.64
CA GLU A 210 -14.73 15.21 -13.19
C GLU A 210 -14.39 14.41 -11.91
N ILE A 211 -15.14 13.34 -11.62
CA ILE A 211 -14.93 12.44 -10.49
C ILE A 211 -14.23 11.16 -10.97
N TRP A 212 -13.07 10.85 -10.40
CA TRP A 212 -12.23 9.75 -10.81
C TRP A 212 -12.14 8.69 -9.71
N ILE A 213 -12.86 7.59 -9.88
CA ILE A 213 -12.80 6.40 -9.02
C ILE A 213 -12.35 5.21 -9.88
N GLY A 214 -11.36 4.46 -9.37
CA GLY A 214 -10.76 3.34 -10.09
C GLY A 214 -11.69 2.13 -10.15
N VAL A 215 -11.61 1.39 -11.26
CA VAL A 215 -12.28 0.11 -11.45
C VAL A 215 -11.28 -1.01 -11.21
N ILE A 216 -11.64 -2.02 -10.43
CA ILE A 216 -10.87 -3.24 -10.22
C ILE A 216 -11.34 -4.34 -11.18
N ASP A 217 -12.64 -4.59 -11.19
CA ASP A 217 -13.30 -5.55 -12.07
C ASP A 217 -14.75 -5.10 -12.36
N GLN A 218 -15.61 -5.99 -12.80
CA GLN A 218 -16.99 -5.67 -13.15
C GLN A 218 -17.81 -5.15 -11.96
N ASN A 219 -17.55 -5.67 -10.77
CA ASN A 219 -18.34 -5.40 -9.57
C ASN A 219 -17.61 -4.54 -8.55
N ASN A 220 -16.28 -4.43 -8.64
CA ASN A 220 -15.46 -3.83 -7.61
C ASN A 220 -14.79 -2.54 -8.06
N MET A 221 -14.87 -1.56 -7.22
CA MET A 221 -14.23 -0.25 -7.37
C MET A 221 -13.25 0.03 -6.24
N ARG A 222 -12.30 0.92 -6.50
CA ARG A 222 -11.32 1.40 -5.52
C ARG A 222 -11.18 2.90 -5.57
N ALA A 223 -11.40 3.56 -4.45
CA ALA A 223 -11.05 4.94 -4.25
C ALA A 223 -9.77 5.07 -3.40
N VAL A 224 -9.05 6.16 -3.62
CA VAL A 224 -7.85 6.53 -2.86
C VAL A 224 -8.00 7.99 -2.45
N THR A 225 -7.95 8.25 -1.16
CA THR A 225 -7.92 9.63 -0.64
C THR A 225 -6.48 10.09 -0.48
N HIS A 226 -6.22 11.34 -0.81
CA HIS A 226 -4.91 11.97 -0.70
C HIS A 226 -5.02 13.51 -0.67
N LEU A 227 -3.89 14.18 -0.52
CA LEU A 227 -3.81 15.63 -0.28
C LEU A 227 -4.48 16.53 -1.35
N ASP A 228 -4.69 16.03 -2.57
CA ASP A 228 -5.35 16.78 -3.65
C ASP A 228 -6.88 16.74 -3.56
N VAL A 229 -7.43 15.98 -2.59
CA VAL A 229 -8.87 15.78 -2.46
C VAL A 229 -9.35 16.26 -1.10
N SER A 230 -10.13 17.32 -1.10
CA SER A 230 -10.72 17.89 0.13
C SER A 230 -11.94 17.08 0.58
N GLN A 231 -12.30 17.20 1.86
CA GLN A 231 -13.51 16.58 2.42
C GLN A 231 -14.78 17.02 1.67
N SER A 232 -14.86 18.30 1.25
CA SER A 232 -16.01 18.82 0.49
C SER A 232 -16.14 18.12 -0.88
N GLN A 233 -15.01 17.83 -1.54
CA GLN A 233 -15.02 17.07 -2.80
C GLN A 233 -15.40 15.60 -2.59
N ILE A 234 -15.03 15.00 -1.45
CA ILE A 234 -15.51 13.67 -1.06
C ILE A 234 -17.04 13.67 -0.94
N HIS A 235 -17.63 14.65 -0.25
CA HIS A 235 -19.09 14.75 -0.15
C HIS A 235 -19.75 14.91 -1.51
N GLN A 236 -19.23 15.77 -2.39
CA GLN A 236 -19.73 15.95 -3.75
C GLN A 236 -19.67 14.65 -4.56
N ALA A 237 -18.54 13.91 -4.48
CA ALA A 237 -18.38 12.65 -5.17
C ALA A 237 -19.39 11.58 -4.68
N MET A 238 -19.64 11.54 -3.38
CA MET A 238 -20.59 10.59 -2.80
C MET A 238 -22.04 10.97 -3.12
N ASP A 239 -22.38 12.25 -3.21
CA ASP A 239 -23.68 12.71 -3.67
C ASP A 239 -23.92 12.34 -5.14
N ALA A 240 -22.94 12.56 -6.00
CA ALA A 240 -22.99 12.18 -7.41
C ALA A 240 -23.15 10.65 -7.57
N LEU A 241 -22.38 9.86 -6.83
CA LEU A 241 -22.47 8.40 -6.85
C LEU A 241 -23.87 7.93 -6.41
N ASN A 242 -24.38 8.47 -5.31
CA ASN A 242 -25.72 8.12 -4.80
C ASN A 242 -26.82 8.49 -5.80
N THR A 243 -26.73 9.67 -6.45
CA THR A 243 -27.70 10.11 -7.46
C THR A 243 -27.66 9.24 -8.72
N LEU A 244 -26.48 8.75 -9.08
CA LEU A 244 -26.29 7.94 -10.29
C LEU A 244 -26.95 6.56 -10.17
N VAL A 245 -26.88 5.93 -8.99
CA VAL A 245 -27.28 4.53 -8.81
C VAL A 245 -28.69 4.34 -8.25
N ASN A 246 -29.34 5.40 -7.75
CA ASN A 246 -30.73 5.42 -7.30
C ASN A 246 -31.66 6.06 -8.35
#